data_118b42fdef50ba6d66a6bd7ce1eacbcc
#
_entry.id   118b42fdef50ba6d66a6bd7ce1eacbcc
#
_cell.length_a   1.000
_cell.length_b   1.000
_cell.length_c   1.000
_cell.angle_alpha   90.00
_cell.angle_beta   90.00
_cell.angle_gamma   90.00
#
_symmetry.space_group_name_H-M   'P 1'
#
loop_
_entity.id
_entity.type
_entity.pdbx_description
1 polymer ?
#
loop_
_entity_poly.entity_id
_entity_poly.type
_entity_poly.pdbx_seq_one_letter_code
_entity_poly.pdbx_strand_id
1 'polypeptide(L)'
;MSRSKIIQGLAGSLLLAATLSFADVRVVYVPNRPPARVREVIAVRPGPNYVWVPGYHRWDGAAYVWVPGAWQLPPRARARWVKGRWRHERRGYYWVEGRWR
;
A
#
# COMPACT_ATOMS: atom_id res chain seq x y z
N MET A 1 -5.45 12.92 -51.44
CA MET A 1 -5.48 12.83 -50.80
C MET A 1 -5.02 12.75 -49.84
N SER A 2 -4.97 12.76 -49.55
CA SER A 2 -4.58 12.64 -48.65
C SER A 2 -4.50 12.06 -47.79
N ARG A 3 -4.70 11.99 -47.64
CA ARG A 3 -4.79 11.55 -46.86
C ARG A 3 -4.10 10.89 -46.19
N SER A 4 -3.94 10.64 -46.14
CA SER A 4 -3.22 9.85 -45.64
C SER A 4 -2.45 10.24 -44.67
N LYS A 5 -2.15 10.88 -44.69
CA LYS A 5 -1.42 11.26 -43.87
C LYS A 5 -1.75 11.22 -42.67
N ILE A 6 -2.36 11.42 -42.46
CA ILE A 6 -2.79 11.49 -41.33
C ILE A 6 -2.52 10.55 -40.53
N ILE A 7 -2.76 9.84 -40.69
CA ILE A 7 -2.64 8.89 -39.97
C ILE A 7 -1.59 8.78 -39.27
N GLN A 8 -0.79 8.90 -39.72
CA GLN A 8 0.26 8.76 -39.11
C GLN A 8 0.32 9.25 -37.86
N GLY A 9 -0.05 10.10 -37.74
CA GLY A 9 0.12 10.67 -36.50
C GLY A 9 -0.19 9.84 -35.46
N LEU A 10 -0.96 9.25 -35.60
CA LEU A 10 -1.36 8.57 -34.62
C LEU A 10 -0.40 7.85 -34.01
N ALA A 11 0.19 7.43 -34.59
CA ALA A 11 1.08 6.57 -34.09
C ALA A 11 1.74 7.18 -32.94
N GLY A 12 2.26 8.14 -33.18
CA GLY A 12 3.00 8.66 -32.12
C GLY A 12 2.36 8.66 -30.85
N SER A 13 1.30 8.98 -30.88
CA SER A 13 0.71 9.12 -29.63
C SER A 13 0.87 8.03 -28.77
N LEU A 14 0.88 6.97 -29.23
CA LEU A 14 0.91 5.99 -28.33
C LEU A 14 2.01 5.95 -27.52
N LEU A 15 3.00 6.13 -27.98
CA LEU A 15 4.04 5.98 -27.18
C LEU A 15 3.98 6.70 -25.99
N LEU A 16 3.59 7.73 -26.04
CA LEU A 16 3.60 8.45 -24.90
C LEU A 16 2.95 7.81 -23.86
N ALA A 17 2.10 7.29 -24.10
CA ALA A 17 1.34 6.72 -23.12
C ALA A 17 2.19 6.03 -22.17
N ALA A 18 2.97 5.35 -22.63
CA ALA A 18 3.68 4.56 -21.79
C ALA A 18 4.44 5.25 -20.80
N THR A 19 4.85 6.21 -21.17
CA THR A 19 5.69 6.74 -20.30
C THR A 19 5.27 7.14 -19.04
N LEU A 20 4.30 7.32 -18.86
CA LEU A 20 3.96 7.84 -17.67
C LEU A 20 3.97 7.10 -16.58
N SER A 21 3.69 6.55 -16.37
CA SER A 21 3.44 5.92 -15.31
C SER A 21 4.20 5.82 -14.15
N PHE A 22 5.20 5.44 -14.02
CA PHE A 22 5.69 5.18 -12.77
C PHE A 22 6.07 6.24 -11.97
N ALA A 23 5.94 7.23 -12.27
CA ALA A 23 6.45 8.17 -11.48
C ALA A 23 5.72 8.60 -10.33
N ASP A 24 4.61 8.29 -10.17
CA ASP A 24 3.87 8.98 -9.17
C ASP A 24 3.65 8.33 -7.87
N VAL A 25 4.65 8.04 -7.18
CA VAL A 25 4.47 7.56 -5.83
C VAL A 25 4.35 8.77 -4.93
N ARG A 26 3.25 8.90 -4.27
CA ARG A 26 3.05 10.05 -3.40
C ARG A 26 2.82 9.61 -1.98
N VAL A 27 3.36 10.37 -1.06
CA VAL A 27 3.10 10.15 0.34
C VAL A 27 1.84 10.91 0.71
N VAL A 28 0.90 10.22 1.32
CA VAL A 28 -0.32 10.85 1.78
C VAL A 28 -0.13 11.25 3.23
N TYR A 29 -0.24 12.54 3.50
CA TYR A 29 -0.13 13.04 4.86
C TYR A 29 -1.50 13.28 5.45
N VAL A 30 -1.71 12.79 6.66
CA VAL A 30 -2.97 12.92 7.37
C VAL A 30 -2.75 13.86 8.54
N PRO A 31 -3.53 14.90 8.68
CA PRO A 31 -3.32 15.85 9.77
C PRO A 31 -3.72 15.29 11.12
N ASN A 32 -4.64 14.39 11.18
CA ASN A 32 -5.16 13.87 12.42
C ASN A 32 -4.31 12.74 12.97
N ARG A 33 -4.12 12.73 14.26
CA ARG A 33 -3.34 11.69 14.89
C ARG A 33 -4.03 10.33 14.77
N PRO A 34 -3.32 9.29 14.38
CA PRO A 34 -3.91 7.95 14.32
C PRO A 34 -4.36 7.49 15.72
N PRO A 35 -5.44 6.74 15.80
CA PRO A 35 -5.85 6.18 17.08
C PRO A 35 -4.85 5.15 17.57
N ALA A 36 -4.92 4.83 18.85
CA ALA A 36 -4.10 3.77 19.40
C ALA A 36 -4.47 2.45 18.75
N ARG A 37 -3.50 1.57 18.64
CA ARG A 37 -3.73 0.26 18.05
C ARG A 37 -4.75 -0.51 18.85
N VAL A 38 -5.67 -1.15 18.17
CA VAL A 38 -6.68 -1.96 18.81
C VAL A 38 -6.04 -3.23 19.36
N ARG A 39 -6.43 -3.61 20.56
CA ARG A 39 -5.95 -4.86 21.12
C ARG A 39 -6.77 -5.98 20.52
N GLU A 40 -6.15 -6.83 19.74
CA GLU A 40 -6.85 -7.88 19.05
C GLU A 40 -6.79 -9.19 19.81
N VAL A 41 -7.86 -9.97 19.66
CA VAL A 41 -7.85 -11.35 20.10
C VAL A 41 -7.33 -12.15 18.92
N ILE A 42 -6.15 -12.76 19.09
CA ILE A 42 -5.53 -13.48 18.01
C ILE A 42 -6.18 -14.85 17.88
N ALA A 43 -6.71 -15.15 16.71
CA ALA A 43 -7.33 -16.42 16.45
C ALA A 43 -6.29 -17.54 16.50
N VAL A 44 -6.74 -18.77 16.63
CA VAL A 44 -5.84 -19.92 16.70
C VAL A 44 -5.07 -20.02 15.39
N ARG A 45 -3.78 -20.31 15.52
CA ARG A 45 -2.92 -20.47 14.35
C ARG A 45 -3.42 -21.62 13.48
N PRO A 46 -3.64 -21.41 12.19
CA PRO A 46 -4.15 -22.47 11.32
C PRO A 46 -3.13 -23.56 11.02
N GLY A 47 -1.86 -23.30 11.18
CA GLY A 47 -0.82 -24.29 10.95
C GLY A 47 0.55 -23.78 11.36
N PRO A 48 1.58 -24.61 11.33
CA PRO A 48 2.88 -24.24 11.89
C PRO A 48 3.64 -23.18 11.11
N ASN A 49 3.35 -23.01 9.85
CA ASN A 49 4.10 -22.05 9.07
C ASN A 49 3.45 -20.69 8.94
N TYR A 50 2.34 -20.49 9.59
CA TYR A 50 1.65 -19.22 9.52
C TYR A 50 2.28 -18.19 10.44
N VAL A 51 2.30 -16.95 10.00
CA VAL A 51 2.82 -15.82 10.75
C VAL A 51 1.70 -14.83 10.99
N TRP A 52 1.59 -14.34 12.21
CA TRP A 52 0.58 -13.35 12.52
C TRP A 52 1.00 -11.98 12.01
N VAL A 53 0.15 -11.40 11.16
CA VAL A 53 0.33 -10.04 10.67
C VAL A 53 -0.65 -9.17 11.45
N PRO A 54 -0.18 -8.29 12.32
CA PRO A 54 -1.06 -7.51 13.17
C PRO A 54 -1.93 -6.55 12.37
N GLY A 55 -3.08 -6.23 12.91
CA GLY A 55 -3.94 -5.22 12.32
C GLY A 55 -3.38 -3.82 12.46
N TYR A 56 -3.99 -2.90 11.79
CA TYR A 56 -3.54 -1.50 11.79
C TYR A 56 -4.69 -0.58 11.40
N HIS A 57 -4.54 0.69 11.66
CA HIS A 57 -5.49 1.67 11.17
C HIS A 57 -5.03 2.17 9.81
N ARG A 58 -5.90 2.15 8.82
CA ARG A 58 -5.62 2.76 7.54
C ARG A 58 -6.43 4.04 7.42
N TRP A 59 -6.01 4.94 6.60
CA TRP A 59 -6.75 6.16 6.31
C TRP A 59 -7.53 5.96 5.02
N ASP A 60 -8.84 6.17 5.08
CA ASP A 60 -9.69 5.97 3.91
C ASP A 60 -9.95 7.24 3.10
N GLY A 61 -9.33 8.33 3.47
CA GLY A 61 -9.56 9.62 2.85
C GLY A 61 -10.37 10.56 3.74
N ALA A 62 -11.04 10.04 4.72
CA ALA A 62 -11.87 10.83 5.62
C ALA A 62 -11.72 10.41 7.08
N ALA A 63 -11.42 9.18 7.35
CA ALA A 63 -11.34 8.67 8.71
C ALA A 63 -10.37 7.51 8.79
N TYR A 64 -9.93 7.21 10.01
CA TYR A 64 -9.14 6.02 10.24
C TYR A 64 -10.07 4.81 10.36
N VAL A 65 -9.71 3.73 9.69
CA VAL A 65 -10.48 2.50 9.70
C VAL A 65 -9.58 1.38 10.13
N TRP A 66 -10.04 0.58 11.08
CA TRP A 66 -9.26 -0.55 11.56
C TRP A 66 -9.27 -1.70 10.55
N VAL A 67 -8.08 -2.20 10.23
CA VAL A 67 -7.91 -3.38 9.40
C VAL A 67 -7.46 -4.49 10.33
N PRO A 68 -8.24 -5.55 10.50
CA PRO A 68 -7.89 -6.61 11.42
C PRO A 68 -6.64 -7.36 11.00
N GLY A 69 -5.91 -7.88 11.98
CA GLY A 69 -4.78 -8.74 11.68
C GLY A 69 -5.22 -10.09 11.14
N ALA A 70 -4.28 -10.81 10.61
CA ALA A 70 -4.56 -12.11 10.01
C ALA A 70 -3.33 -13.00 10.03
N TRP A 71 -3.56 -14.32 10.04
CA TRP A 71 -2.49 -15.27 9.86
C TRP A 71 -2.17 -15.35 8.37
N GLN A 72 -0.92 -15.31 8.02
CA GLN A 72 -0.50 -15.37 6.61
C GLN A 72 0.69 -16.31 6.44
N LEU A 73 0.75 -16.92 5.28
CA LEU A 73 1.91 -17.72 4.94
C LEU A 73 2.99 -16.78 4.41
N PRO A 74 4.20 -16.87 4.93
CA PRO A 74 5.28 -16.03 4.42
C PRO A 74 5.65 -16.43 2.99
N PRO A 75 6.17 -15.52 2.23
CA PRO A 75 6.50 -15.80 0.82
C PRO A 75 7.69 -16.75 0.65
N ARG A 76 8.46 -16.96 1.72
CA ARG A 76 9.59 -17.89 1.70
C ARG A 76 9.88 -18.34 3.11
N ALA A 77 10.63 -19.40 3.25
CA ALA A 77 10.96 -19.94 4.55
C ALA A 77 11.70 -18.91 5.40
N ARG A 78 11.38 -18.87 6.65
CA ARG A 78 12.02 -17.97 7.62
C ARG A 78 11.80 -16.49 7.38
N ALA A 79 10.93 -16.11 6.49
CA ALA A 79 10.60 -14.71 6.33
C ALA A 79 9.89 -14.22 7.57
N ARG A 80 10.14 -12.99 7.95
CA ARG A 80 9.54 -12.36 9.10
C ARG A 80 8.75 -11.14 8.68
N TRP A 81 7.68 -10.89 9.38
CA TRP A 81 6.88 -9.73 9.08
C TRP A 81 7.38 -8.53 9.88
N VAL A 82 7.68 -7.44 9.16
CA VAL A 82 7.98 -6.15 9.78
C VAL A 82 6.71 -5.35 9.70
N LYS A 83 6.08 -5.07 10.82
CA LYS A 83 4.80 -4.42 10.82
C LYS A 83 4.89 -2.99 10.36
N GLY A 84 3.87 -2.52 9.70
CA GLY A 84 3.76 -1.14 9.30
C GLY A 84 3.55 -0.24 10.50
N ARG A 85 3.69 1.02 10.29
CA ARG A 85 3.49 1.99 11.37
C ARG A 85 3.20 3.37 10.83
N TRP A 86 2.51 4.15 11.61
CA TRP A 86 2.30 5.55 11.34
C TRP A 86 3.51 6.33 11.85
N ARG A 87 3.97 7.27 11.06
CA ARG A 87 5.06 8.16 11.47
C ARG A 87 4.56 9.58 11.44
N HIS A 88 5.13 10.42 12.27
CA HIS A 88 4.76 11.80 12.37
C HIS A 88 5.89 12.69 11.92
N GLU A 89 5.58 13.63 11.05
CA GLU A 89 6.54 14.65 10.71
C GLU A 89 5.82 15.95 10.48
N ARG A 90 6.52 16.99 10.05
CA ARG A 90 5.95 18.32 10.00
C ARG A 90 4.67 18.40 9.19
N ARG A 91 4.56 17.67 8.12
CA ARG A 91 3.36 17.74 7.27
C ARG A 91 2.20 16.93 7.82
N GLY A 92 2.38 16.17 8.84
CA GLY A 92 1.34 15.33 9.41
C GLY A 92 1.80 13.90 9.58
N TYR A 93 0.84 12.98 9.59
CA TYR A 93 1.13 11.58 9.81
C TYR A 93 1.11 10.85 8.49
N TYR A 94 2.02 9.91 8.30
CA TYR A 94 2.03 9.10 7.10
C TYR A 94 2.27 7.64 7.46
N TRP A 95 1.75 6.76 6.64
CA TRP A 95 1.84 5.33 6.88
C TRP A 95 3.07 4.74 6.20
N VAL A 96 3.79 3.91 6.94
CA VAL A 96 4.90 3.12 6.40
C VAL A 96 4.41 1.69 6.32
N GLU A 97 4.35 1.14 5.13
CA GLU A 97 3.83 -0.21 4.93
C GLU A 97 4.65 -1.26 5.63
N GLY A 98 3.97 -2.28 6.12
CA GLY A 98 4.65 -3.47 6.58
C GLY A 98 5.23 -4.26 5.41
N ARG A 99 6.14 -5.13 5.71
CA ARG A 99 6.78 -5.93 4.65
C ARG A 99 7.37 -7.22 5.22
N TRP A 100 7.57 -8.15 4.34
CA TRP A 100 8.31 -9.35 4.69
C TRP A 100 9.81 -9.08 4.59
N ARG A 101 10.55 -9.64 5.51
CA ARG A 101 11.98 -9.48 5.54
C ARG A 101 12.68 -10.84 5.67
#